data_0d3684e8a1c9624528b16ac7049ea9fa
#
_entry.id   0d3684e8a1c9624528b16ac7049ea9fa
#
_cell.length_a   1.000
_cell.length_b   1.000
_cell.length_c   1.000
_cell.angle_alpha   90.00
_cell.angle_beta   90.00
_cell.angle_gamma   90.00
#
_symmetry.space_group_name_H-M   'P 1'
#
loop_
_entity.id
_entity.type
_entity.pdbx_description
1 polymer ?
#
loop_
_entity_poly.entity_id
_entity_poly.type
_entity_poly.pdbx_seq_one_letter_code
_entity_poly.pdbx_strand_id
1 'polypeptide(L)'
;PDRCDALEKRGMQMIAIDLAGKIAETGLESFNDLIKGQSEVEPDIEIDDRDLAMIIYTSGTTSRPKGAMHCHLAVVMAVMSNAIEMKLGREDGITGQFPLFHCAGHVLLLSYLSVGGRMALMRGFDPVVCMEAIVRDRLTVFVGLSLMYQAILDHPRRREFDLSNLRTCIYTMAPM
;
A
#
# COMPACT_ATOMS: atom_id res chain seq x y z
N PRO A 1 -22.42 -14.14 2.24
CA PRO A 1 -22.76 -15.43 1.67
C PRO A 1 -23.05 -15.34 0.17
N ASP A 2 -24.05 -14.56 -0.24
CA ASP A 2 -24.55 -14.51 -1.64
C ASP A 2 -23.50 -14.14 -2.70
N ARG A 3 -22.47 -13.35 -2.34
CA ARG A 3 -21.41 -12.98 -3.28
C ARG A 3 -20.38 -14.08 -3.46
N CYS A 4 -20.08 -14.85 -2.42
CA CYS A 4 -19.16 -15.97 -2.47
C CYS A 4 -19.72 -17.07 -3.36
N ASP A 5 -20.98 -17.46 -3.13
CA ASP A 5 -21.70 -18.48 -3.93
C ASP A 5 -21.74 -18.12 -5.43
N ALA A 6 -21.88 -16.82 -5.75
CA ALA A 6 -21.90 -16.35 -7.13
C ALA A 6 -20.52 -16.47 -7.82
N LEU A 7 -19.42 -16.35 -7.07
CA LEU A 7 -18.06 -16.50 -7.56
C LEU A 7 -17.67 -17.98 -7.71
N GLU A 8 -18.05 -18.82 -6.75
CA GLU A 8 -17.85 -20.27 -6.84
C GLU A 8 -18.53 -20.88 -8.06
N LYS A 9 -19.78 -20.47 -8.33
CA LYS A 9 -20.51 -20.91 -9.55
C LYS A 9 -19.81 -20.53 -10.85
N ARG A 10 -18.88 -19.58 -10.81
CA ARG A 10 -18.01 -19.20 -11.94
C ARG A 10 -16.69 -19.94 -11.96
N GLY A 11 -16.49 -20.93 -11.09
CA GLY A 11 -15.25 -21.70 -10.98
C GLY A 11 -14.09 -20.91 -10.37
N MET A 12 -14.37 -19.84 -9.62
CA MET A 12 -13.34 -19.08 -8.93
C MET A 12 -12.99 -19.74 -7.60
N GLN A 13 -11.71 -20.00 -7.37
CA GLN A 13 -11.19 -20.39 -6.07
C GLN A 13 -11.19 -19.18 -5.15
N MET A 14 -11.77 -19.32 -3.97
CA MET A 14 -11.80 -18.26 -2.97
C MET A 14 -10.91 -18.63 -1.79
N ILE A 15 -10.00 -17.73 -1.46
CA ILE A 15 -9.05 -17.87 -0.37
C ILE A 15 -9.34 -16.77 0.64
N ALA A 16 -9.52 -17.15 1.90
CA ALA A 16 -9.76 -16.19 2.98
C ALA A 16 -8.48 -15.85 3.73
N ILE A 17 -8.24 -14.54 3.93
CA ILE A 17 -7.17 -14.05 4.79
C ILE A 17 -7.79 -13.70 6.15
N ASP A 18 -7.37 -14.39 7.20
CA ASP A 18 -7.92 -14.20 8.54
C ASP A 18 -7.23 -13.06 9.28
N LEU A 19 -7.83 -11.89 9.21
CA LEU A 19 -7.40 -10.75 10.00
C LEU A 19 -8.04 -10.67 11.40
N ALA A 20 -9.01 -11.55 11.69
CA ALA A 20 -9.82 -11.49 12.90
C ALA A 20 -10.04 -12.83 13.62
N GLY A 21 -9.43 -13.93 13.15
CA GLY A 21 -9.59 -15.26 13.74
C GLY A 21 -10.94 -15.92 13.46
N LYS A 22 -11.64 -15.53 12.39
CA LYS A 22 -13.02 -15.97 12.09
C LYS A 22 -13.17 -16.81 10.82
N ILE A 23 -12.07 -17.25 10.22
CA ILE A 23 -12.13 -18.07 8.98
C ILE A 23 -12.90 -19.37 9.15
N ALA A 24 -12.79 -20.02 10.31
CA ALA A 24 -13.48 -21.29 10.55
C ALA A 24 -15.00 -21.22 10.36
N GLU A 25 -15.59 -20.03 10.45
CA GLU A 25 -17.03 -19.82 10.28
C GLU A 25 -17.44 -19.65 8.80
N THR A 26 -16.49 -19.48 7.88
CA THR A 26 -16.78 -19.15 6.48
C THR A 26 -16.78 -20.35 5.54
N GLY A 27 -16.16 -21.47 5.93
CA GLY A 27 -15.96 -22.65 5.08
C GLY A 27 -15.01 -22.41 3.89
N LEU A 28 -14.35 -21.25 3.81
CA LEU A 28 -13.40 -20.93 2.76
C LEU A 28 -12.00 -21.47 3.09
N GLU A 29 -11.21 -21.72 2.05
CA GLU A 29 -9.80 -22.09 2.21
C GLU A 29 -8.99 -20.97 2.88
N SER A 30 -8.22 -21.32 3.91
CA SER A 30 -7.38 -20.36 4.63
C SER A 30 -6.10 -20.09 3.85
N PHE A 31 -5.75 -18.80 3.67
CA PHE A 31 -4.46 -18.41 3.12
C PHE A 31 -3.29 -19.00 3.92
N ASN A 32 -3.39 -18.99 5.26
CA ASN A 32 -2.34 -19.54 6.12
C ASN A 32 -2.14 -21.04 5.93
N ASP A 33 -3.22 -21.80 5.69
CA ASP A 33 -3.13 -23.24 5.43
C ASP A 33 -2.55 -23.50 4.03
N LEU A 34 -2.88 -22.65 3.07
CA LEU A 34 -2.42 -22.75 1.69
C LEU A 34 -0.92 -22.55 1.56
N ILE A 35 -0.34 -21.61 2.34
CA ILE A 35 1.11 -21.35 2.33
C ILE A 35 1.90 -22.31 3.22
N LYS A 36 1.24 -23.03 4.12
CA LYS A 36 1.89 -23.93 5.08
C LYS A 36 2.58 -25.08 4.37
N GLY A 37 3.88 -25.22 4.60
CA GLY A 37 4.70 -26.27 4.02
C GLY A 37 5.04 -26.08 2.54
N GLN A 38 4.75 -24.91 1.98
CA GLN A 38 5.23 -24.58 0.64
C GLN A 38 6.73 -24.31 0.65
N SER A 39 7.35 -24.45 -0.54
CA SER A 39 8.78 -24.15 -0.71
C SER A 39 9.06 -22.67 -0.49
N GLU A 40 10.14 -22.36 0.23
CA GLU A 40 10.67 -21.00 0.39
C GLU A 40 11.67 -20.63 -0.71
N VAL A 41 11.94 -21.55 -1.63
CA VAL A 41 12.83 -21.30 -2.77
C VAL A 41 12.11 -20.43 -3.78
N GLU A 42 12.79 -19.40 -4.28
CA GLU A 42 12.28 -18.56 -5.33
C GLU A 42 11.92 -19.39 -6.57
N PRO A 43 10.73 -19.22 -7.15
CA PRO A 43 10.36 -19.94 -8.37
C PRO A 43 11.26 -19.58 -9.54
N ASP A 44 11.77 -20.58 -10.25
CA ASP A 44 12.56 -20.41 -11.48
C ASP A 44 11.63 -20.17 -12.67
N ILE A 45 11.16 -18.93 -12.80
CA ILE A 45 10.22 -18.50 -13.84
C ILE A 45 10.83 -17.32 -14.57
N GLU A 46 11.00 -17.44 -15.86
CA GLU A 46 11.34 -16.29 -16.73
C GLU A 46 10.13 -15.36 -16.86
N ILE A 47 10.33 -14.09 -16.56
CA ILE A 47 9.33 -13.03 -16.69
C ILE A 47 9.86 -12.00 -17.69
N ASP A 48 9.10 -11.75 -18.78
CA ASP A 48 9.40 -10.65 -19.70
C ASP A 48 9.03 -9.32 -19.04
N ASP A 49 9.83 -8.29 -19.24
CA ASP A 49 9.59 -6.96 -18.68
C ASP A 49 8.29 -6.31 -19.20
N ARG A 50 7.75 -6.81 -20.30
CA ARG A 50 6.48 -6.40 -20.91
C ARG A 50 5.30 -7.25 -20.49
N ASP A 51 5.52 -8.32 -19.74
CA ASP A 51 4.43 -9.10 -19.17
C ASP A 51 3.56 -8.26 -18.23
N LEU A 52 2.29 -8.65 -18.11
CA LEU A 52 1.33 -7.98 -17.25
C LEU A 52 1.72 -8.15 -15.77
N ALA A 53 2.10 -7.05 -15.13
CA ALA A 53 2.45 -7.04 -13.70
C ALA A 53 1.25 -6.77 -12.81
N MET A 54 0.36 -5.84 -13.22
CA MET A 54 -0.79 -5.47 -12.39
C MET A 54 -1.94 -4.88 -13.21
N ILE A 55 -3.14 -4.95 -12.63
CA ILE A 55 -4.34 -4.27 -13.12
C ILE A 55 -4.86 -3.37 -12.00
N ILE A 56 -4.89 -2.06 -12.23
CA ILE A 56 -5.45 -1.09 -11.29
C ILE A 56 -6.80 -0.60 -11.82
N TYR A 57 -7.86 -0.82 -11.04
CA TYR A 57 -9.19 -0.38 -11.41
C TYR A 57 -9.41 1.09 -11.11
N THR A 58 -9.97 1.81 -12.08
CA THR A 58 -10.44 3.18 -11.92
C THR A 58 -11.96 3.20 -11.81
N SER A 59 -12.51 4.21 -11.13
CA SER A 59 -13.97 4.37 -10.99
C SER A 59 -14.71 4.57 -12.33
N GLY A 60 -13.97 4.95 -13.38
CA GLY A 60 -14.51 5.19 -14.73
C GLY A 60 -15.57 6.29 -14.77
N THR A 61 -15.58 7.08 -15.83
CA THR A 61 -16.64 8.08 -16.07
C THR A 61 -17.96 7.47 -16.57
N THR A 62 -17.99 6.16 -16.86
CA THR A 62 -19.09 5.44 -17.51
C THR A 62 -19.70 4.35 -16.65
N SER A 63 -19.89 4.57 -15.34
CA SER A 63 -20.51 3.65 -14.37
C SER A 63 -19.91 2.24 -14.23
N ARG A 64 -18.99 1.81 -15.09
CA ARG A 64 -18.28 0.53 -14.96
C ARG A 64 -16.80 0.77 -14.70
N PRO A 65 -16.22 0.14 -13.66
CA PRO A 65 -14.78 0.22 -13.40
C PRO A 65 -13.98 -0.28 -14.61
N LYS A 66 -12.88 0.42 -14.93
CA LYS A 66 -11.96 0.03 -15.98
C LYS A 66 -10.63 -0.39 -15.35
N GLY A 67 -10.12 -1.55 -15.75
CA GLY A 67 -8.82 -2.06 -15.32
C GLY A 67 -7.71 -1.48 -16.21
N ALA A 68 -6.89 -0.59 -15.66
CA ALA A 68 -5.67 -0.14 -16.31
C ALA A 68 -4.58 -1.20 -16.13
N MET A 69 -4.09 -1.72 -17.25
CA MET A 69 -3.07 -2.77 -17.29
C MET A 69 -1.68 -2.16 -17.31
N HIS A 70 -0.79 -2.64 -16.46
CA HIS A 70 0.61 -2.19 -16.39
C HIS A 70 1.54 -3.39 -16.49
N CYS A 71 2.55 -3.32 -17.36
CA CYS A 71 3.62 -4.30 -17.44
C CYS A 71 4.70 -4.02 -16.39
N HIS A 72 5.59 -4.99 -16.16
CA HIS A 72 6.68 -4.87 -15.19
C HIS A 72 7.55 -3.63 -15.45
N LEU A 73 7.95 -3.41 -16.69
CA LEU A 73 8.76 -2.24 -17.06
C LEU A 73 8.07 -0.91 -16.71
N ALA A 74 6.77 -0.78 -16.98
CA ALA A 74 6.02 0.44 -16.68
C ALA A 74 5.98 0.73 -15.17
N VAL A 75 5.82 -0.32 -14.36
CA VAL A 75 5.87 -0.21 -12.89
C VAL A 75 7.24 0.23 -12.41
N VAL A 76 8.29 -0.42 -12.90
CA VAL A 76 9.69 -0.08 -12.54
C VAL A 76 10.01 1.36 -12.93
N MET A 77 9.62 1.80 -14.12
CA MET A 77 9.85 3.19 -14.57
C MET A 77 9.12 4.21 -13.69
N ALA A 78 7.88 3.94 -13.29
CA ALA A 78 7.13 4.80 -12.39
C ALA A 78 7.78 4.87 -11.00
N VAL A 79 8.24 3.74 -10.48
CA VAL A 79 8.94 3.61 -9.19
C VAL A 79 10.25 4.40 -9.21
N MET A 80 11.07 4.24 -10.25
CA MET A 80 12.33 4.96 -10.40
C MET A 80 12.12 6.46 -10.56
N SER A 81 11.14 6.89 -11.37
CA SER A 81 10.78 8.30 -11.53
C SER A 81 10.41 8.93 -10.19
N ASN A 82 9.58 8.27 -9.39
CA ASN A 82 9.24 8.73 -8.04
C ASN A 82 10.47 8.82 -7.13
N ALA A 83 11.32 7.80 -7.15
CA ALA A 83 12.52 7.77 -6.31
C ALA A 83 13.46 8.95 -6.64
N ILE A 84 13.63 9.26 -7.93
CA ILE A 84 14.45 10.39 -8.41
C ILE A 84 13.82 11.73 -8.00
N GLU A 85 12.53 11.95 -8.33
CA GLU A 85 11.84 13.21 -8.06
C GLU A 85 11.76 13.52 -6.56
N MET A 86 11.51 12.52 -5.74
CA MET A 86 11.45 12.65 -4.29
C MET A 86 12.84 12.63 -3.64
N LYS A 87 13.90 12.43 -4.43
CA LYS A 87 15.29 12.29 -3.94
C LYS A 87 15.40 11.27 -2.82
N LEU A 88 14.80 10.09 -3.04
CA LEU A 88 14.79 9.02 -2.04
C LEU A 88 16.16 8.37 -1.90
N GLY A 89 16.51 8.04 -0.68
CA GLY A 89 17.69 7.29 -0.31
C GLY A 89 17.36 6.19 0.70
N ARG A 90 18.36 5.38 1.00
CA ARG A 90 18.25 4.25 1.94
C ARG A 90 17.80 4.67 3.35
N GLU A 91 18.15 5.89 3.76
CA GLU A 91 17.81 6.44 5.07
C GLU A 91 16.36 6.93 5.16
N ASP A 92 15.68 7.02 4.02
CA ASP A 92 14.33 7.55 4.00
C ASP A 92 13.29 6.55 4.46
N GLY A 93 12.30 7.07 5.15
CA GLY A 93 11.11 6.33 5.56
C GLY A 93 9.85 7.16 5.39
N ILE A 94 8.75 6.48 5.05
CA ILE A 94 7.45 7.09 4.82
C ILE A 94 6.35 6.43 5.65
N THR A 95 5.31 7.20 5.96
CA THR A 95 4.06 6.67 6.52
C THR A 95 3.22 5.99 5.44
N GLY A 96 2.73 4.78 5.70
CA GLY A 96 1.99 3.94 4.76
C GLY A 96 0.50 3.82 5.09
N GLN A 97 -0.21 4.95 5.19
CA GLN A 97 -1.64 5.01 5.50
C GLN A 97 -2.55 4.85 4.29
N PHE A 98 -2.01 4.92 3.07
CA PHE A 98 -2.79 4.71 1.86
C PHE A 98 -2.95 3.23 1.54
N PRO A 99 -4.14 2.80 1.05
CA PRO A 99 -4.36 1.41 0.66
C PRO A 99 -3.37 0.95 -0.41
N LEU A 100 -2.77 -0.23 -0.23
CA LEU A 100 -1.83 -0.80 -1.18
C LEU A 100 -2.46 -1.23 -2.52
N PHE A 101 -3.78 -1.44 -2.55
CA PHE A 101 -4.52 -1.69 -3.79
C PHE A 101 -4.77 -0.41 -4.62
N HIS A 102 -4.48 0.76 -4.07
CA HIS A 102 -4.53 2.04 -4.78
C HIS A 102 -3.14 2.41 -5.31
N CYS A 103 -3.09 3.03 -6.50
CA CYS A 103 -1.82 3.40 -7.14
C CYS A 103 -0.87 4.17 -6.21
N ALA A 104 -1.37 5.11 -5.41
CA ALA A 104 -0.54 5.88 -4.48
C ALA A 104 0.16 4.99 -3.45
N GLY A 105 -0.56 4.10 -2.76
CA GLY A 105 0.04 3.22 -1.76
C GLY A 105 1.03 2.26 -2.37
N HIS A 106 0.68 1.68 -3.52
CA HIS A 106 1.51 0.72 -4.23
C HIS A 106 2.82 1.34 -4.76
N VAL A 107 2.73 2.45 -5.49
CA VAL A 107 3.92 3.10 -6.07
C VAL A 107 4.83 3.64 -4.98
N LEU A 108 4.30 4.24 -3.92
CA LEU A 108 5.11 4.70 -2.79
C LEU A 108 5.85 3.54 -2.12
N LEU A 109 5.15 2.42 -1.82
CA LEU A 109 5.80 1.25 -1.23
C LEU A 109 6.99 0.78 -2.08
N LEU A 110 6.76 0.54 -3.37
CA LEU A 110 7.79 0.05 -4.27
C LEU A 110 8.94 1.06 -4.44
N SER A 111 8.65 2.38 -4.45
CA SER A 111 9.69 3.40 -4.56
C SER A 111 10.64 3.38 -3.37
N TYR A 112 10.11 3.24 -2.15
CA TYR A 112 10.95 3.14 -0.96
C TYR A 112 11.73 1.83 -0.90
N LEU A 113 11.09 0.71 -1.26
CA LEU A 113 11.78 -0.58 -1.33
C LEU A 113 12.90 -0.60 -2.37
N SER A 114 12.70 0.05 -3.53
CA SER A 114 13.71 0.09 -4.62
C SER A 114 15.02 0.75 -4.22
N VAL A 115 14.99 1.69 -3.28
CA VAL A 115 16.18 2.38 -2.76
C VAL A 115 16.67 1.79 -1.42
N GLY A 116 16.04 0.73 -0.93
CA GLY A 116 16.32 0.15 0.38
C GLY A 116 15.83 1.00 1.56
N GLY A 117 14.88 1.90 1.29
CA GLY A 117 14.16 2.68 2.30
C GLY A 117 13.11 1.85 3.03
N ARG A 118 12.29 2.50 3.86
CA ARG A 118 11.28 1.81 4.68
C ARG A 118 9.92 2.49 4.63
N MET A 119 8.86 1.70 4.87
CA MET A 119 7.50 2.21 5.02
C MET A 119 6.86 1.67 6.31
N ALA A 120 6.34 2.55 7.14
CA ALA A 120 5.51 2.17 8.27
C ALA A 120 4.09 1.92 7.80
N LEU A 121 3.73 0.65 7.54
CA LEU A 121 2.40 0.28 7.08
C LEU A 121 1.36 0.48 8.18
N MET A 122 0.26 1.12 7.82
CA MET A 122 -0.87 1.39 8.72
C MET A 122 -2.16 0.85 8.11
N ARG A 123 -3.09 0.41 8.95
CA ARG A 123 -4.43 -0.06 8.49
C ARG A 123 -5.30 1.07 7.96
N GLY A 124 -4.96 2.31 8.28
CA GLY A 124 -5.66 3.52 7.87
C GLY A 124 -5.02 4.73 8.53
N PHE A 125 -5.55 5.92 8.28
CA PHE A 125 -5.04 7.13 8.89
C PHE A 125 -5.64 7.34 10.29
N ASP A 126 -4.76 7.44 11.28
CA ASP A 126 -5.01 7.96 12.61
C ASP A 126 -3.88 8.94 12.94
N PRO A 127 -4.17 10.18 13.36
CA PRO A 127 -3.14 11.21 13.56
C PRO A 127 -2.14 10.84 14.67
N VAL A 128 -2.58 10.18 15.75
CA VAL A 128 -1.69 9.78 16.83
C VAL A 128 -0.79 8.64 16.41
N VAL A 129 -1.35 7.58 15.84
CA VAL A 129 -0.59 6.44 15.32
C VAL A 129 0.43 6.89 14.28
N CYS A 130 0.03 7.88 13.44
CA CYS A 130 0.91 8.45 12.43
C CYS A 130 2.09 9.19 13.05
N MET A 131 1.84 10.08 14.04
CA MET A 131 2.89 10.81 14.74
C MET A 131 3.81 9.87 15.53
N GLU A 132 3.25 8.86 16.20
CA GLU A 132 4.02 7.83 16.90
C GLU A 132 4.96 7.06 15.94
N ALA A 133 4.47 6.68 14.76
CA ALA A 133 5.28 6.00 13.76
C ALA A 133 6.40 6.90 13.22
N ILE A 134 6.11 8.19 12.96
CA ILE A 134 7.12 9.16 12.50
C ILE A 134 8.27 9.25 13.52
N VAL A 135 7.95 9.36 14.80
CA VAL A 135 8.97 9.46 15.87
C VAL A 135 9.70 8.13 16.06
N ARG A 136 8.97 7.04 16.26
CA ARG A 136 9.52 5.71 16.57
C ARG A 136 10.44 5.21 15.46
N ASP A 137 9.98 5.30 14.21
CA ASP A 137 10.67 4.74 13.05
C ASP A 137 11.55 5.78 12.34
N ARG A 138 11.66 6.99 12.92
CA ARG A 138 12.43 8.12 12.38
C ARG A 138 12.12 8.35 10.89
N LEU A 139 10.82 8.43 10.57
CA LEU A 139 10.38 8.63 9.19
C LEU A 139 10.71 10.04 8.73
N THR A 140 11.11 10.16 7.47
CA THR A 140 11.60 11.43 6.88
C THR A 140 10.61 12.06 5.93
N VAL A 141 9.58 11.31 5.54
CA VAL A 141 8.57 11.77 4.59
C VAL A 141 7.16 11.46 5.09
N PHE A 142 6.29 12.45 4.98
CA PHE A 142 4.86 12.30 5.18
C PHE A 142 4.11 12.69 3.91
N VAL A 143 3.26 11.80 3.43
CA VAL A 143 2.35 12.05 2.30
C VAL A 143 0.92 12.07 2.82
N GLY A 144 0.16 13.12 2.54
CA GLY A 144 -1.20 13.22 3.05
C GLY A 144 -2.13 14.09 2.23
N LEU A 145 -3.42 13.95 2.52
CA LEU A 145 -4.48 14.85 2.09
C LEU A 145 -4.52 16.06 3.05
N SER A 146 -5.14 17.17 2.62
CA SER A 146 -5.32 18.36 3.47
C SER A 146 -5.91 18.03 4.84
N LEU A 147 -6.94 17.20 4.88
CA LEU A 147 -7.60 16.77 6.12
C LEU A 147 -6.66 16.01 7.07
N MET A 148 -5.72 15.23 6.52
CA MET A 148 -4.72 14.50 7.33
C MET A 148 -3.73 15.46 7.97
N TYR A 149 -3.25 16.45 7.20
CA TYR A 149 -2.40 17.51 7.74
C TYR A 149 -3.12 18.31 8.83
N GLN A 150 -4.35 18.71 8.57
CA GLN A 150 -5.16 19.45 9.54
C GLN A 150 -5.36 18.64 10.83
N ALA A 151 -5.74 17.35 10.70
CA ALA A 151 -5.93 16.47 11.84
C ALA A 151 -4.65 16.29 12.70
N ILE A 152 -3.47 16.30 12.07
CA ILE A 152 -2.20 16.26 12.80
C ILE A 152 -1.93 17.61 13.47
N LEU A 153 -2.05 18.72 12.73
CA LEU A 153 -1.70 20.06 13.23
C LEU A 153 -2.60 20.52 14.37
N ASP A 154 -3.89 20.24 14.28
CA ASP A 154 -4.90 20.64 15.27
C ASP A 154 -5.04 19.62 16.42
N HIS A 155 -4.32 18.49 16.36
CA HIS A 155 -4.43 17.47 17.40
C HIS A 155 -3.93 17.97 18.76
N PRO A 156 -4.71 17.81 19.87
CA PRO A 156 -4.32 18.31 21.20
C PRO A 156 -2.94 17.82 21.65
N ARG A 157 -2.60 16.58 21.31
CA ARG A 157 -1.32 15.94 21.64
C ARG A 157 -0.20 16.23 20.66
N ARG A 158 -0.40 17.12 19.64
CA ARG A 158 0.59 17.40 18.60
C ARG A 158 1.97 17.78 19.17
N ARG A 159 1.98 18.52 20.27
CA ARG A 159 3.21 19.03 20.92
C ARG A 159 3.99 17.96 21.68
N GLU A 160 3.41 16.80 21.91
CA GLU A 160 4.07 15.66 22.56
C GLU A 160 5.02 14.93 21.59
N PHE A 161 4.88 15.16 20.28
CA PHE A 161 5.64 14.47 19.23
C PHE A 161 6.63 15.39 18.55
N ASP A 162 7.90 15.00 18.56
CA ASP A 162 8.94 15.66 17.76
C ASP A 162 8.92 15.15 16.33
N LEU A 163 8.37 15.94 15.41
CA LEU A 163 8.30 15.61 13.98
C LEU A 163 9.43 16.27 13.18
N SER A 164 10.48 16.80 13.82
CA SER A 164 11.58 17.50 13.16
C SER A 164 12.38 16.61 12.20
N ASN A 165 12.21 15.30 12.30
CA ASN A 165 12.83 14.34 11.39
C ASN A 165 12.22 14.35 9.97
N LEU A 166 11.03 14.93 9.81
CA LEU A 166 10.38 15.05 8.49
C LEU A 166 11.13 16.10 7.64
N ARG A 167 11.80 15.64 6.57
CA ARG A 167 12.43 16.49 5.58
C ARG A 167 11.50 16.90 4.44
N THR A 168 10.47 16.10 4.19
CA THR A 168 9.53 16.32 3.08
C THR A 168 8.11 15.99 3.52
N CYS A 169 7.21 16.92 3.24
CA CYS A 169 5.79 16.75 3.41
C CYS A 169 5.11 16.90 2.04
N ILE A 170 4.48 15.84 1.55
CA ILE A 170 3.86 15.80 0.24
C ILE A 170 2.36 15.91 0.40
N TYR A 171 1.82 16.95 -0.18
CA TYR A 171 0.39 17.16 -0.32
C TYR A 171 -0.08 16.66 -1.68
N THR A 172 -1.16 15.87 -1.73
CA THR A 172 -1.65 15.26 -2.96
C THR A 172 -3.14 14.94 -2.92
N MET A 173 -3.72 14.69 -4.08
CA MET A 173 -5.04 14.11 -4.30
C MET A 173 -6.26 14.97 -3.91
N ALA A 174 -6.10 16.19 -3.47
CA ALA A 174 -7.20 17.11 -3.18
C ALA A 174 -6.76 18.56 -3.33
N PRO A 175 -7.64 19.51 -3.66
CA PRO A 175 -7.32 20.95 -3.58
C PRO A 175 -7.04 21.36 -2.14
N MET A 176 -6.17 22.35 -1.97
CA MET A 176 -5.93 22.99 -0.68
C MET A 176 -7.08 23.87 -0.28
#